data_1ccd2b82938e41c2c6517a0ed274d962
#
_entry.id   1ccd2b82938e41c2c6517a0ed274d962
#
_cell.length_a   1.000
_cell.length_b   1.000
_cell.length_c   1.000
_cell.angle_alpha   90.00
_cell.angle_beta   90.00
_cell.angle_gamma   90.00
#
_symmetry.space_group_name_H-M   'P 1'
#
loop_
_entity.id
_entity.type
_entity.pdbx_description
1 polymer ?
#
loop_
_entity_poly.entity_id
_entity_poly.type
_entity_poly.pdbx_seq_one_letter_code
_entity_poly.pdbx_strand_id
1 'polypeptide(L)'
;MPDPNLVDSGLSQRTIIEGHKFKIEIYRLEHEPQWSLEVVDEDGTSTVWDDLFDTDQAALDEVLKTIKEEGLSAFRDSGNVVSFPKK
;
A
#
# COMPACT_ATOMS: atom_id res chain seq x y z
N MET A 1 19.24 11.04 13.27
CA MET A 1 18.34 10.48 14.19
C MET A 1 17.84 9.13 13.74
N PRO A 2 17.81 8.26 14.62
CA PRO A 2 17.41 6.95 14.23
C PRO A 2 15.93 6.90 14.00
N ASP A 3 15.57 6.36 12.91
CA ASP A 3 14.18 6.13 12.67
C ASP A 3 13.71 4.99 13.54
N PRO A 4 12.43 4.99 13.85
CA PRO A 4 11.88 3.79 14.47
C PRO A 4 12.19 2.62 13.54
N ASN A 5 12.42 1.50 14.12
CA ASN A 5 12.69 0.33 13.32
C ASN A 5 11.42 -0.08 12.58
N LEU A 6 11.53 -0.17 11.29
CA LEU A 6 10.43 -0.62 10.46
C LEU A 6 10.64 -2.09 10.13
N VAL A 7 9.54 -2.82 10.16
CA VAL A 7 9.54 -4.22 9.78
C VAL A 7 8.84 -4.30 8.43
N ASP A 8 9.58 -4.68 7.40
CA ASP A 8 9.00 -4.84 6.07
C ASP A 8 8.44 -6.23 5.94
N SER A 9 7.24 -6.31 5.39
CA SER A 9 6.65 -7.59 5.13
C SER A 9 7.35 -8.25 3.95
N GLY A 10 7.49 -9.55 4.01
CA GLY A 10 7.98 -10.29 2.87
C GLY A 10 7.00 -10.29 1.71
N LEU A 11 5.79 -9.80 1.94
CA LEU A 11 4.78 -9.67 0.90
C LEU A 11 4.91 -8.37 0.11
N SER A 12 5.76 -7.45 0.57
CA SER A 12 6.02 -6.23 -0.18
C SER A 12 6.61 -6.61 -1.53
N GLN A 13 6.11 -5.99 -2.59
CA GLN A 13 6.49 -6.43 -3.92
C GLN A 13 6.20 -5.36 -4.95
N ARG A 14 6.74 -5.56 -6.14
CA ARG A 14 6.43 -4.72 -7.27
C ARG A 14 5.46 -5.46 -8.16
N THR A 15 4.61 -4.70 -8.84
CA THR A 15 3.64 -5.29 -9.73
C THR A 15 3.45 -4.37 -10.93
N ILE A 16 2.85 -4.91 -11.97
CA ILE A 16 2.55 -4.14 -13.17
C ILE A 16 1.05 -4.21 -13.37
N ILE A 17 0.43 -3.04 -13.51
CA ILE A 17 -1.00 -2.94 -13.72
C ILE A 17 -1.21 -2.17 -15.01
N GLU A 18 -1.81 -2.81 -15.99
CA GLU A 18 -2.09 -2.18 -17.29
C GLU A 18 -0.86 -1.53 -17.88
N GLY A 19 0.29 -2.20 -17.73
CA GLY A 19 1.53 -1.71 -18.30
C GLY A 19 2.28 -0.71 -17.44
N HIS A 20 1.74 -0.36 -16.29
CA HIS A 20 2.37 0.61 -15.40
C HIS A 20 2.93 -0.08 -14.17
N LYS A 21 4.10 0.36 -13.75
CA LYS A 21 4.79 -0.26 -12.63
C LYS A 21 4.33 0.35 -11.31
N PHE A 22 4.13 -0.52 -10.34
CA PHE A 22 3.74 -0.10 -9.01
C PHE A 22 4.56 -0.85 -7.98
N LYS A 23 4.80 -0.20 -6.86
CA LYS A 23 5.51 -0.82 -5.76
C LYS A 23 4.56 -0.89 -4.58
N ILE A 24 4.33 -2.09 -4.09
CA ILE A 24 3.45 -2.32 -2.94
C ILE A 24 4.34 -2.46 -1.72
N GLU A 25 4.15 -1.58 -0.75
CA GLU A 25 4.94 -1.59 0.47
C GLU A 25 4.04 -1.86 1.65
N ILE A 26 4.36 -2.91 2.38
CA ILE A 26 3.61 -3.30 3.56
C ILE A 26 4.61 -3.33 4.70
N TYR A 27 4.38 -2.51 5.71
CA TYR A 27 5.34 -2.37 6.78
C TYR A 27 4.65 -2.00 8.08
N ARG A 28 5.38 -2.15 9.17
CA ARG A 28 4.88 -1.75 10.47
C ARG A 28 6.05 -1.32 11.33
N LEU A 29 5.76 -0.59 12.40
CA LEU A 29 6.77 -0.30 13.39
C LEU A 29 6.98 -1.57 14.21
N GLU A 30 8.20 -1.76 14.68
CA GLU A 30 8.53 -3.02 15.32
C GLU A 30 7.72 -3.28 16.56
N HIS A 31 7.26 -2.24 17.23
CA HIS A 31 6.45 -2.43 18.45
C HIS A 31 4.96 -2.22 18.21
N GLU A 32 4.57 -2.12 16.95
CA GLU A 32 3.15 -2.01 16.60
C GLU A 32 2.70 -3.31 15.97
N PRO A 33 1.53 -3.81 16.35
CA PRO A 33 1.07 -5.07 15.80
C PRO A 33 0.44 -4.97 14.43
N GLN A 34 0.05 -3.78 14.02
CA GLN A 34 -0.70 -3.63 12.78
C GLN A 34 0.17 -3.12 11.65
N TRP A 35 -0.24 -3.43 10.44
CA TRP A 35 0.53 -3.14 9.25
C TRP A 35 -0.01 -1.96 8.50
N SER A 36 0.90 -1.19 7.91
CA SER A 36 0.56 -0.07 7.04
C SER A 36 0.71 -0.50 5.60
N LEU A 37 -0.06 0.12 4.72
CA LEU A 37 -0.03 -0.21 3.31
C LEU A 37 0.16 1.04 2.49
N GLU A 38 1.12 0.98 1.59
CA GLU A 38 1.42 2.09 0.70
C GLU A 38 1.69 1.54 -0.68
N VAL A 39 1.20 2.23 -1.71
CA VAL A 39 1.47 1.86 -3.08
C VAL A 39 2.07 3.07 -3.78
N VAL A 40 3.20 2.88 -4.42
CA VAL A 40 3.90 3.96 -5.12
C VAL A 40 3.90 3.64 -6.60
N ASP A 41 3.48 4.59 -7.43
CA ASP A 41 3.46 4.35 -8.86
C ASP A 41 4.81 4.73 -9.47
N GLU A 42 4.92 4.56 -10.79
CA GLU A 42 6.19 4.77 -11.47
C GLU A 42 6.59 6.23 -11.49
N ASP A 43 5.67 7.14 -11.24
CA ASP A 43 5.98 8.56 -11.17
C ASP A 43 6.35 9.00 -9.76
N GLY A 44 6.32 8.08 -8.81
CA GLY A 44 6.65 8.41 -7.44
C GLY A 44 5.46 8.85 -6.62
N THR A 45 4.27 8.76 -7.17
CA THR A 45 3.06 9.12 -6.44
C THR A 45 2.68 8.02 -5.47
N SER A 46 2.46 8.39 -4.23
CA SER A 46 2.11 7.45 -3.17
C SER A 46 0.63 7.48 -2.86
N THR A 47 0.08 6.31 -2.64
CA THR A 47 -1.26 6.14 -2.12
C THR A 47 -1.12 5.40 -0.80
N VAL A 48 -1.58 6.00 0.28
CA VAL A 48 -1.45 5.43 1.60
C VAL A 48 -2.83 5.18 2.16
N TRP A 49 -3.05 3.97 2.68
CA TRP A 49 -4.33 3.63 3.29
C TRP A 49 -4.38 4.18 4.70
N ASP A 50 -5.52 4.76 5.07
CA ASP A 50 -5.71 5.28 6.41
C ASP A 50 -5.83 4.19 7.44
N ASP A 51 -6.37 3.07 7.04
CA ASP A 51 -6.59 1.96 7.96
C ASP A 51 -5.37 1.09 8.08
N LEU A 52 -5.18 0.57 9.26
CA LEU A 52 -4.13 -0.40 9.50
C LEU A 52 -4.72 -1.80 9.37
N PHE A 53 -3.85 -2.75 9.08
CA PHE A 53 -4.28 -4.13 8.84
C PHE A 53 -3.71 -5.04 9.91
N ASP A 54 -4.51 -6.00 10.34
CA ASP A 54 -4.07 -6.92 11.39
C ASP A 54 -2.95 -7.82 10.94
N THR A 55 -2.91 -8.12 9.64
CA THR A 55 -1.84 -8.95 9.09
C THR A 55 -1.36 -8.34 7.80
N ASP A 56 -0.15 -8.71 7.41
CA ASP A 56 0.38 -8.24 6.13
C ASP A 56 -0.39 -8.85 4.97
N GLN A 57 -0.90 -10.07 5.14
CA GLN A 57 -1.70 -10.68 4.09
C GLN A 57 -2.98 -9.89 3.86
N ALA A 58 -3.60 -9.40 4.94
CA ALA A 58 -4.81 -8.59 4.80
C ALA A 58 -4.51 -7.30 4.01
N ALA A 59 -3.34 -6.71 4.24
CA ALA A 59 -2.95 -5.51 3.51
C ALA A 59 -2.77 -5.83 2.03
N LEU A 60 -2.11 -6.94 1.72
CA LEU A 60 -1.94 -7.33 0.33
C LEU A 60 -3.27 -7.63 -0.33
N ASP A 61 -4.16 -8.31 0.38
CA ASP A 61 -5.48 -8.62 -0.17
C ASP A 61 -6.24 -7.34 -0.49
N GLU A 62 -6.09 -6.34 0.35
CA GLU A 62 -6.79 -5.06 0.13
C GLU A 62 -6.30 -4.39 -1.15
N VAL A 63 -4.98 -4.34 -1.38
CA VAL A 63 -4.49 -3.68 -2.57
C VAL A 63 -4.86 -4.46 -3.82
N LEU A 64 -4.82 -5.78 -3.76
CA LEU A 64 -5.21 -6.58 -4.91
C LEU A 64 -6.69 -6.41 -5.23
N LYS A 65 -7.51 -6.31 -4.20
CA LYS A 65 -8.93 -6.06 -4.38
C LYS A 65 -9.16 -4.70 -5.01
N THR A 66 -8.43 -3.69 -4.55
CA THR A 66 -8.56 -2.34 -5.08
C THR A 66 -8.18 -2.31 -6.55
N ILE A 67 -7.09 -3.00 -6.91
CA ILE A 67 -6.66 -3.07 -8.29
C ILE A 67 -7.74 -3.72 -9.14
N LYS A 68 -8.32 -4.78 -8.62
CA LYS A 68 -9.32 -5.52 -9.36
C LYS A 68 -10.60 -4.71 -9.58
N GLU A 69 -10.99 -3.92 -8.59
CA GLU A 69 -12.24 -3.19 -8.65
C GLU A 69 -12.09 -1.83 -9.29
N GLU A 70 -11.01 -1.13 -8.99
CA GLU A 70 -10.84 0.23 -9.45
C GLU A 70 -9.80 0.35 -10.56
N GLY A 71 -8.90 -0.60 -10.62
CA GLY A 71 -7.86 -0.57 -11.60
C GLY A 71 -6.89 0.57 -11.34
N LEU A 72 -6.32 1.05 -12.42
CA LEU A 72 -5.28 2.04 -12.36
C LEU A 72 -5.75 3.36 -11.77
N SER A 73 -6.99 3.72 -12.01
CA SER A 73 -7.48 5.01 -11.57
C SER A 73 -7.42 5.19 -10.06
N ALA A 74 -7.45 4.09 -9.31
CA ALA A 74 -7.38 4.17 -7.86
C ALA A 74 -6.07 4.82 -7.40
N PHE A 75 -5.03 4.74 -8.23
CA PHE A 75 -3.71 5.20 -7.83
C PHE A 75 -3.25 6.43 -8.59
N ARG A 76 -4.04 6.91 -9.52
CA ARG A 76 -3.59 8.01 -10.36
C ARG A 76 -4.36 9.30 -10.20
N ASP A 77 -5.53 9.22 -9.65
CA ASP A 77 -6.39 10.39 -9.61
C ASP A 77 -5.85 11.50 -8.75
N SER A 78 -5.46 11.21 -7.54
CA SER A 78 -5.15 12.25 -6.61
C SER A 78 -3.68 12.60 -6.57
N GLY A 79 -2.84 11.62 -6.69
CA GLY A 79 -1.42 11.83 -6.57
C GLY A 79 -0.96 12.08 -5.16
N ASN A 80 -1.81 11.84 -4.18
CA ASN A 80 -1.48 12.12 -2.78
C ASN A 80 -2.04 11.02 -1.90
N VAL A 81 -2.02 11.31 -0.62
CA VAL A 81 -2.63 10.40 0.33
C VAL A 81 -4.11 10.30 0.00
N VAL A 82 -4.58 9.09 -0.09
CA VAL A 82 -5.96 8.83 -0.43
C VAL A 82 -6.59 8.02 0.67
N SER A 83 -7.74 8.47 1.11
CA SER A 83 -8.48 7.77 2.13
C SER A 83 -9.54 6.93 1.45
N PHE A 84 -9.40 5.64 1.49
CA PHE A 84 -10.33 4.75 0.83
C PHE A 84 -11.42 4.35 1.83
N PRO A 85 -12.69 4.53 1.45
CA PRO A 85 -13.75 4.18 2.37
C PRO A 85 -13.76 2.69 2.65
N LYS A 86 -14.02 2.37 3.89
CA LYS A 86 -14.18 0.98 4.27
C LYS A 86 -15.64 0.66 4.25
N LYS A 87 -15.95 -0.45 3.69
CA LYS A 87 -17.36 -0.80 3.60
C LYS A 87 -17.76 -1.67 4.69
#